data_33f948b094097647f428545c4acbed99
#
_entry.id   33f948b094097647f428545c4acbed99
#
_cell.length_a   1.000
_cell.length_b   1.000
_cell.length_c   1.000
_cell.angle_alpha   90.00
_cell.angle_beta   90.00
_cell.angle_gamma   90.00
#
_symmetry.space_group_name_H-M   'P 1'
#
loop_
_entity.id
_entity.type
_entity.pdbx_description
1 polymer ?
#
loop_
_entity_poly.entity_id
_entity_poly.type
_entity_poly.pdbx_seq_one_letter_code
_entity_poly.pdbx_strand_id
1 'polypeptide(L)'
;MPADFFNLALGKHRKYSSCYWSGDVKNLDESEAAALKETCHHADLKNGQAILELGCGWGSLSLWMAKHYPDSQITSVSNSNSQREFILAEAARRKLSNLNVITCDMNHFEINQKFDRIVSVEMFEHMRNYQILFEKLNQWLKPEGKFFMHIFCHRDVPYAFEVQGDDDWMSQFFFSGGFMPSDDTPLQFQKHLKIAKQWRWDGTHYEKTANAWLENMDNNRDKITPILARCYGAENVQVWRQRWRIFFMACAELFGFNHGQEWWVGHYLFEKG
;
A
#
# COMPACT_ATOMS: atom_id res chain seq x y z
N MET A 1 -3.39 -1.14 14.60
CA MET A 1 -3.55 -2.61 14.79
C MET A 1 -2.19 -3.29 14.75
N PRO A 2 -1.95 -4.33 15.58
CA PRO A 2 -0.68 -5.06 15.61
C PRO A 2 -0.57 -6.07 14.47
N ALA A 3 0.67 -6.55 14.21
CA ALA A 3 0.98 -7.49 13.14
C ALA A 3 0.18 -8.80 13.18
N ASP A 4 -0.12 -9.30 14.39
CA ASP A 4 -0.88 -10.55 14.58
C ASP A 4 -2.32 -10.46 14.07
N PHE A 5 -2.96 -9.29 14.11
CA PHE A 5 -4.25 -9.08 13.45
C PHE A 5 -4.12 -9.22 11.92
N PHE A 6 -3.15 -8.54 11.34
CA PHE A 6 -2.94 -8.59 9.89
C PHE A 6 -2.46 -9.97 9.39
N ASN A 7 -1.76 -10.74 10.24
CA ASN A 7 -1.43 -12.14 9.94
C ASN A 7 -2.65 -13.06 9.81
N LEU A 8 -3.78 -12.68 10.42
CA LEU A 8 -5.02 -13.47 10.41
C LEU A 8 -6.02 -12.98 9.36
N ALA A 9 -5.98 -11.69 9.02
CA ALA A 9 -6.90 -11.09 8.05
C ALA A 9 -6.34 -11.09 6.63
N LEU A 10 -5.04 -10.85 6.46
CA LEU A 10 -4.39 -10.79 5.15
C LEU A 10 -3.88 -12.16 4.70
N GLY A 11 -3.41 -12.24 3.46
CA GLY A 11 -2.76 -13.43 2.94
C GLY A 11 -1.29 -13.56 3.37
N LYS A 12 -0.61 -14.53 2.80
CA LYS A 12 0.76 -14.93 3.11
C LYS A 12 1.80 -13.80 3.01
N HIS A 13 1.58 -12.86 2.10
CA HIS A 13 2.50 -11.74 1.87
C HIS A 13 2.13 -10.49 2.67
N ARG A 14 1.00 -10.49 3.41
CA ARG A 14 0.50 -9.38 4.22
C ARG A 14 0.35 -8.08 3.45
N LYS A 15 -0.17 -8.18 2.25
CA LYS A 15 -0.40 -7.03 1.39
C LYS A 15 -1.68 -6.32 1.80
N TYR A 16 -1.54 -5.25 2.59
CA TYR A 16 -2.65 -4.42 3.04
C TYR A 16 -2.93 -3.28 2.03
N SER A 17 -3.17 -3.67 0.81
CA SER A 17 -3.53 -2.85 -0.35
C SER A 17 -4.15 -3.74 -1.41
N SER A 18 -4.72 -3.18 -2.49
CA SER A 18 -5.35 -3.97 -3.55
C SER A 18 -4.44 -5.09 -4.07
N CYS A 19 -4.99 -6.29 -4.19
CA CYS A 19 -4.34 -7.43 -4.84
C CYS A 19 -4.75 -7.53 -6.31
N TYR A 20 -4.11 -8.42 -7.08
CA TYR A 20 -4.39 -8.59 -8.51
C TYR A 20 -4.99 -9.97 -8.77
N TRP A 21 -6.25 -9.98 -9.19
CA TRP A 21 -7.04 -11.19 -9.44
C TRP A 21 -7.14 -11.45 -10.95
N SER A 22 -6.08 -11.97 -11.55
CA SER A 22 -6.11 -12.44 -12.93
C SER A 22 -6.92 -13.74 -13.06
N GLY A 23 -7.27 -14.15 -14.29
CA GLY A 23 -8.15 -15.30 -14.52
C GLY A 23 -7.74 -16.63 -13.88
N ASP A 24 -6.45 -16.83 -13.65
CA ASP A 24 -5.88 -18.06 -13.08
C ASP A 24 -5.72 -18.02 -11.54
N VAL A 25 -5.87 -16.85 -10.91
CA VAL A 25 -5.72 -16.64 -9.46
C VAL A 25 -6.94 -17.16 -8.72
N LYS A 26 -6.70 -18.07 -7.76
CA LYS A 26 -7.77 -18.80 -7.06
C LYS A 26 -8.01 -18.36 -5.63
N ASN A 27 -7.03 -17.71 -4.99
CA ASN A 27 -7.08 -17.34 -3.57
C ASN A 27 -6.27 -16.07 -3.29
N LEU A 28 -6.41 -15.56 -2.06
CA LEU A 28 -5.76 -14.33 -1.63
C LEU A 28 -4.22 -14.41 -1.70
N ASP A 29 -3.61 -15.54 -1.32
CA ASP A 29 -2.16 -15.70 -1.35
C ASP A 29 -1.58 -15.57 -2.77
N GLU A 30 -2.28 -16.16 -3.73
CA GLU A 30 -1.92 -16.07 -5.14
C GLU A 30 -2.15 -14.66 -5.70
N SER A 31 -3.23 -13.98 -5.29
CA SER A 31 -3.52 -12.61 -5.72
C SER A 31 -2.54 -11.60 -5.15
N GLU A 32 -2.09 -11.78 -3.90
CA GLU A 32 -1.00 -10.99 -3.32
C GLU A 32 0.31 -11.16 -4.11
N ALA A 33 0.67 -12.42 -4.42
CA ALA A 33 1.88 -12.72 -5.18
C ALA A 33 1.81 -12.15 -6.61
N ALA A 34 0.66 -12.26 -7.28
CA ALA A 34 0.42 -11.69 -8.60
C ALA A 34 0.55 -10.16 -8.57
N ALA A 35 -0.06 -9.50 -7.58
CA ALA A 35 0.04 -8.05 -7.41
C ALA A 35 1.47 -7.58 -7.17
N LEU A 36 2.23 -8.27 -6.32
CA LEU A 36 3.64 -7.94 -6.05
C LEU A 36 4.51 -8.11 -7.31
N LYS A 37 4.26 -9.16 -8.09
CA LYS A 37 4.94 -9.41 -9.36
C LYS A 37 4.64 -8.30 -10.37
N GLU A 38 3.35 -7.95 -10.56
CA GLU A 38 2.95 -6.87 -11.48
C GLU A 38 3.45 -5.50 -11.02
N THR A 39 3.45 -5.22 -9.72
CA THR A 39 4.06 -4.02 -9.15
C THR A 39 5.54 -3.91 -9.54
N CYS A 40 6.32 -4.98 -9.33
CA CYS A 40 7.73 -5.01 -9.71
C CYS A 40 7.94 -4.86 -11.23
N HIS A 41 7.07 -5.47 -12.04
CA HIS A 41 7.09 -5.37 -13.51
C HIS A 41 6.79 -3.95 -13.97
N HIS A 42 5.70 -3.33 -13.48
CA HIS A 42 5.33 -1.96 -13.82
C HIS A 42 6.35 -0.94 -13.32
N ALA A 43 7.02 -1.20 -12.20
CA ALA A 43 8.13 -0.37 -11.70
C ALA A 43 9.44 -0.56 -12.47
N ASP A 44 9.48 -1.45 -13.46
CA ASP A 44 10.69 -1.80 -14.25
C ASP A 44 11.87 -2.19 -13.34
N LEU A 45 11.60 -3.01 -12.29
CA LEU A 45 12.64 -3.46 -11.36
C LEU A 45 13.55 -4.50 -12.02
N LYS A 46 14.85 -4.36 -11.74
CA LYS A 46 15.89 -5.28 -12.18
C LYS A 46 16.82 -5.63 -11.01
N ASN A 47 17.38 -6.82 -11.06
CA ASN A 47 18.36 -7.21 -10.05
C ASN A 47 19.62 -6.33 -10.12
N GLY A 48 20.22 -6.03 -8.97
CA GLY A 48 21.40 -5.16 -8.85
C GLY A 48 21.09 -3.66 -8.70
N GLN A 49 19.82 -3.25 -8.63
CA GLN A 49 19.41 -1.86 -8.46
C GLN A 49 19.44 -1.41 -6.98
N ALA A 50 19.68 -0.12 -6.77
CA ALA A 50 19.36 0.57 -5.53
C ALA A 50 17.88 1.00 -5.57
N ILE A 51 17.06 0.49 -4.66
CA ILE A 51 15.61 0.68 -4.64
C ILE A 51 15.20 1.36 -3.33
N LEU A 52 14.38 2.43 -3.44
CA LEU A 52 13.74 3.08 -2.29
C LEU A 52 12.25 2.76 -2.32
N GLU A 53 11.72 2.25 -1.21
CA GLU A 53 10.29 2.04 -1.01
C GLU A 53 9.75 3.04 0.01
N LEU A 54 8.72 3.79 -0.36
CA LEU A 54 8.07 4.79 0.48
C LEU A 54 6.71 4.27 0.97
N GLY A 55 6.57 4.16 2.30
CA GLY A 55 5.34 3.64 2.90
C GLY A 55 5.27 2.11 2.89
N CYS A 56 6.28 1.43 3.44
CA CYS A 56 6.42 -0.03 3.29
C CYS A 56 5.40 -0.87 4.10
N GLY A 57 4.57 -0.27 4.95
CA GLY A 57 3.57 -0.99 5.76
C GLY A 57 4.18 -2.17 6.53
N TRP A 58 3.60 -3.36 6.40
CA TRP A 58 4.11 -4.59 7.01
C TRP A 58 5.18 -5.30 6.17
N GLY A 59 5.77 -4.61 5.18
CA GLY A 59 6.89 -5.09 4.39
C GLY A 59 6.54 -6.09 3.30
N SER A 60 5.30 -6.10 2.82
CA SER A 60 4.86 -6.99 1.75
C SER A 60 5.77 -6.88 0.52
N LEU A 61 5.90 -5.66 -0.03
CA LEU A 61 6.74 -5.40 -1.19
C LEU A 61 8.23 -5.42 -0.83
N SER A 62 8.64 -4.89 0.35
CA SER A 62 10.05 -4.92 0.81
C SER A 62 10.62 -6.33 0.82
N LEU A 63 9.92 -7.27 1.48
CA LEU A 63 10.36 -8.66 1.62
C LEU A 63 10.28 -9.43 0.28
N TRP A 64 9.31 -9.08 -0.56
CA TRP A 64 9.21 -9.61 -1.92
C TRP A 64 10.40 -9.18 -2.76
N MET A 65 10.72 -7.88 -2.81
CA MET A 65 11.86 -7.35 -3.54
C MET A 65 13.17 -7.94 -3.04
N ALA A 66 13.39 -8.00 -1.72
CA ALA A 66 14.60 -8.56 -1.13
C ALA A 66 14.84 -10.02 -1.53
N LYS A 67 13.76 -10.80 -1.66
CA LYS A 67 13.84 -12.20 -2.07
C LYS A 67 14.10 -12.37 -3.57
N HIS A 68 13.42 -11.58 -4.42
CA HIS A 68 13.42 -11.82 -5.88
C HIS A 68 14.48 -11.01 -6.62
N TYR A 69 15.10 -10.03 -5.96
CA TYR A 69 16.19 -9.20 -6.47
C TYR A 69 17.37 -9.24 -5.48
N PRO A 70 18.05 -10.39 -5.30
CA PRO A 70 19.00 -10.61 -4.22
C PRO A 70 20.25 -9.71 -4.29
N ASP A 71 20.65 -9.25 -5.48
CA ASP A 71 21.79 -8.36 -5.66
C ASP A 71 21.41 -6.87 -5.56
N SER A 72 20.11 -6.55 -5.44
CA SER A 72 19.61 -5.21 -5.22
C SER A 72 19.78 -4.77 -3.76
N GLN A 73 19.98 -3.46 -3.54
CA GLN A 73 19.97 -2.86 -2.22
C GLN A 73 18.64 -2.13 -2.01
N ILE A 74 17.85 -2.58 -1.06
CA ILE A 74 16.51 -2.08 -0.80
C ILE A 74 16.52 -1.26 0.49
N THR A 75 16.06 -0.01 0.39
CA THR A 75 15.79 0.86 1.53
C THR A 75 14.29 1.10 1.59
N SER A 76 13.63 0.70 2.68
CA SER A 76 12.20 0.89 2.88
C SER A 76 11.95 1.87 4.02
N VAL A 77 10.95 2.74 3.88
CA VAL A 77 10.59 3.76 4.86
C VAL A 77 9.20 3.50 5.41
N SER A 78 9.07 3.53 6.74
CA SER A 78 7.81 3.46 7.47
C SER A 78 7.77 4.52 8.56
N ASN A 79 6.60 5.03 8.90
CA ASN A 79 6.40 5.90 10.06
C ASN A 79 6.24 5.13 11.39
N SER A 80 6.35 3.79 11.38
CA SER A 80 6.07 2.92 12.53
C SER A 80 7.27 2.06 12.91
N ASN A 81 7.74 2.20 14.18
CA ASN A 81 8.80 1.34 14.73
C ASN A 81 8.38 -0.13 14.79
N SER A 82 7.12 -0.42 15.12
CA SER A 82 6.64 -1.81 15.18
C SER A 82 6.63 -2.48 13.82
N GLN A 83 6.33 -1.75 12.74
CA GLN A 83 6.44 -2.25 11.38
C GLN A 83 7.90 -2.52 11.01
N ARG A 84 8.81 -1.60 11.31
CA ARG A 84 10.26 -1.79 11.09
C ARG A 84 10.79 -3.03 11.79
N GLU A 85 10.51 -3.18 13.09
CA GLU A 85 10.96 -4.34 13.87
C GLU A 85 10.43 -5.65 13.30
N PHE A 86 9.16 -5.69 12.94
CA PHE A 86 8.53 -6.82 12.30
C PHE A 86 9.21 -7.20 10.97
N ILE A 87 9.44 -6.22 10.09
CA ILE A 87 10.05 -6.44 8.78
C ILE A 87 11.48 -6.98 8.93
N LEU A 88 12.28 -6.39 9.82
CA LEU A 88 13.65 -6.84 10.08
C LEU A 88 13.71 -8.25 10.67
N ALA A 89 12.79 -8.59 11.59
CA ALA A 89 12.68 -9.94 12.13
C ALA A 89 12.33 -10.97 11.02
N GLU A 90 11.38 -10.63 10.14
CA GLU A 90 11.00 -11.48 9.01
C GLU A 90 12.14 -11.61 7.98
N ALA A 91 12.87 -10.53 7.69
CA ALA A 91 14.03 -10.55 6.82
C ALA A 91 15.13 -11.48 7.37
N ALA A 92 15.44 -11.36 8.66
CA ALA A 92 16.40 -12.24 9.34
C ALA A 92 15.96 -13.72 9.30
N ARG A 93 14.70 -14.01 9.60
CA ARG A 93 14.12 -15.37 9.53
C ARG A 93 14.23 -15.98 8.12
N ARG A 94 14.09 -15.14 7.08
CA ARG A 94 14.18 -15.55 5.67
C ARG A 94 15.61 -15.45 5.11
N LYS A 95 16.59 -15.05 5.94
CA LYS A 95 18.01 -14.85 5.56
C LYS A 95 18.17 -13.83 4.41
N LEU A 96 17.39 -12.77 4.42
CA LEU A 96 17.48 -11.65 3.49
C LEU A 96 18.39 -10.58 4.10
N SER A 97 19.53 -10.30 3.46
CA SER A 97 20.55 -9.36 3.97
C SER A 97 20.61 -8.04 3.20
N ASN A 98 19.82 -7.89 2.14
CA ASN A 98 19.83 -6.77 1.21
C ASN A 98 18.70 -5.74 1.46
N LEU A 99 18.09 -5.77 2.65
CA LEU A 99 16.98 -4.89 3.06
C LEU A 99 17.36 -4.07 4.27
N ASN A 100 17.26 -2.75 4.16
CA ASN A 100 17.33 -1.78 5.25
C ASN A 100 15.96 -1.12 5.44
N VAL A 101 15.54 -0.93 6.72
CA VAL A 101 14.25 -0.28 7.03
C VAL A 101 14.50 0.92 7.94
N ILE A 102 14.01 2.08 7.53
CA ILE A 102 14.12 3.35 8.23
C ILE A 102 12.76 3.73 8.81
N THR A 103 12.71 4.11 10.09
CA THR A 103 11.50 4.72 10.67
C THR A 103 11.62 6.24 10.56
N CYS A 104 10.76 6.82 9.75
CA CYS A 104 10.70 8.27 9.56
C CYS A 104 9.32 8.70 9.04
N ASP A 105 8.85 9.86 9.51
CA ASP A 105 7.71 10.55 8.88
C ASP A 105 8.12 11.06 7.50
N MET A 106 7.31 10.79 6.47
CA MET A 106 7.60 11.16 5.09
C MET A 106 7.78 12.66 4.89
N ASN A 107 7.13 13.49 5.72
CA ASN A 107 7.29 14.95 5.68
C ASN A 107 8.71 15.39 6.06
N HIS A 108 9.39 14.63 6.91
CA HIS A 108 10.73 14.91 7.42
C HIS A 108 11.81 14.00 6.82
N PHE A 109 11.40 13.05 5.97
CA PHE A 109 12.36 12.12 5.38
C PHE A 109 13.29 12.83 4.38
N GLU A 110 14.59 12.64 4.60
CA GLU A 110 15.68 13.11 3.72
C GLU A 110 16.74 12.02 3.59
N ILE A 111 17.31 11.88 2.41
CA ILE A 111 18.36 10.91 2.13
C ILE A 111 19.32 11.43 1.05
N ASN A 112 20.62 11.25 1.28
CA ASN A 112 21.63 11.68 0.30
C ASN A 112 21.90 10.65 -0.79
N GLN A 113 21.51 9.38 -0.55
CA GLN A 113 21.66 8.29 -1.53
C GLN A 113 20.77 8.53 -2.74
N LYS A 114 21.24 8.09 -3.91
CA LYS A 114 20.48 8.10 -5.16
C LYS A 114 20.05 6.69 -5.53
N PHE A 115 18.84 6.59 -6.09
CA PHE A 115 18.19 5.32 -6.38
C PHE A 115 17.92 5.13 -7.87
N ASP A 116 18.02 3.90 -8.32
CA ASP A 116 17.62 3.50 -9.68
C ASP A 116 16.09 3.47 -9.80
N ARG A 117 15.43 3.06 -8.71
CA ARG A 117 13.98 2.99 -8.62
C ARG A 117 13.49 3.52 -7.27
N ILE A 118 12.41 4.26 -7.32
CA ILE A 118 11.61 4.58 -6.14
C ILE A 118 10.23 3.97 -6.36
N VAL A 119 9.68 3.29 -5.35
CA VAL A 119 8.37 2.65 -5.42
C VAL A 119 7.50 3.08 -4.23
N SER A 120 6.22 3.27 -4.46
CA SER A 120 5.25 3.56 -3.42
C SER A 120 3.92 2.88 -3.72
N VAL A 121 3.32 2.26 -2.70
CA VAL A 121 2.04 1.54 -2.80
C VAL A 121 1.12 2.04 -1.70
N GLU A 122 0.00 2.65 -2.10
CA GLU A 122 -1.08 3.17 -1.23
C GLU A 122 -0.54 4.01 -0.05
N MET A 123 0.33 4.96 -0.35
CA MET A 123 0.87 5.93 0.61
C MET A 123 0.53 7.37 0.21
N PHE A 124 0.49 7.67 -1.09
CA PHE A 124 0.28 9.02 -1.58
C PHE A 124 -1.13 9.56 -1.31
N GLU A 125 -2.09 8.70 -1.05
CA GLU A 125 -3.45 9.04 -0.61
C GLU A 125 -3.47 9.71 0.78
N HIS A 126 -2.39 9.54 1.56
CA HIS A 126 -2.19 10.21 2.85
C HIS A 126 -1.44 11.54 2.74
N MET A 127 -0.99 11.91 1.53
CA MET A 127 -0.17 13.09 1.28
C MET A 127 -0.93 14.09 0.41
N ARG A 128 -0.86 15.39 0.75
CA ARG A 128 -1.52 16.46 -0.04
C ARG A 128 -0.51 17.32 -0.80
N ASN A 129 0.80 17.16 -0.53
CA ASN A 129 1.88 18.00 -1.05
C ASN A 129 2.64 17.35 -2.21
N TYR A 130 1.92 16.83 -3.20
CA TYR A 130 2.49 16.11 -4.36
C TYR A 130 3.62 16.88 -5.04
N GLN A 131 3.47 18.19 -5.25
CA GLN A 131 4.49 19.01 -5.90
C GLN A 131 5.85 18.95 -5.17
N ILE A 132 5.82 19.07 -3.83
CA ILE A 132 7.04 19.02 -2.99
C ILE A 132 7.61 17.60 -2.97
N LEU A 133 6.74 16.59 -2.86
CA LEU A 133 7.19 15.20 -2.87
C LEU A 133 7.83 14.83 -4.22
N PHE A 134 7.26 15.23 -5.34
CA PHE A 134 7.81 14.96 -6.68
C PHE A 134 9.15 15.65 -6.88
N GLU A 135 9.35 16.84 -6.31
CA GLU A 135 10.66 17.51 -6.29
C GLU A 135 11.68 16.68 -5.50
N LYS A 136 11.34 16.23 -4.28
CA LYS A 136 12.23 15.36 -3.48
C LYS A 136 12.53 14.03 -4.20
N LEU A 137 11.50 13.37 -4.77
CA LEU A 137 11.70 12.16 -5.56
C LEU A 137 12.68 12.35 -6.71
N ASN A 138 12.54 13.46 -7.46
CA ASN A 138 13.47 13.80 -8.51
C ASN A 138 14.90 14.00 -7.99
N GLN A 139 15.05 14.58 -6.79
CA GLN A 139 16.36 14.72 -6.16
C GLN A 139 16.95 13.37 -5.75
N TRP A 140 16.14 12.41 -5.28
CA TRP A 140 16.61 11.09 -4.85
C TRP A 140 16.85 10.10 -6.00
N LEU A 141 16.31 10.36 -7.19
CA LEU A 141 16.54 9.52 -8.37
C LEU A 141 17.91 9.77 -9.00
N LYS A 142 18.54 8.71 -9.49
CA LYS A 142 19.65 8.78 -10.46
C LYS A 142 19.17 9.41 -11.79
N PRO A 143 20.07 9.80 -12.72
CA PRO A 143 19.66 10.36 -14.02
C PRO A 143 18.64 9.49 -14.78
N GLU A 144 18.86 8.17 -14.87
CA GLU A 144 18.00 7.20 -15.54
C GLU A 144 16.99 6.54 -14.57
N GLY A 145 16.84 7.11 -13.37
CA GLY A 145 15.99 6.59 -12.33
C GLY A 145 14.52 6.81 -12.64
N LYS A 146 13.66 5.89 -12.13
CA LYS A 146 12.21 5.98 -12.31
C LYS A 146 11.47 5.88 -10.97
N PHE A 147 10.34 6.56 -10.89
CA PHE A 147 9.42 6.49 -9.77
C PHE A 147 8.14 5.77 -10.18
N PHE A 148 7.82 4.71 -9.46
CA PHE A 148 6.56 3.99 -9.59
C PHE A 148 5.63 4.32 -8.44
N MET A 149 4.37 4.61 -8.77
CA MET A 149 3.32 4.89 -7.82
C MET A 149 2.09 4.01 -8.10
N HIS A 150 1.60 3.35 -7.06
CA HIS A 150 0.33 2.64 -7.02
C HIS A 150 -0.57 3.38 -6.02
N ILE A 151 -1.69 3.88 -6.49
CA ILE A 151 -2.71 4.54 -5.66
C ILE A 151 -4.09 4.01 -6.01
N PHE A 152 -5.01 3.99 -5.03
CA PHE A 152 -6.42 3.91 -5.35
C PHE A 152 -6.90 5.32 -5.78
N CYS A 153 -7.90 5.38 -6.66
CA CYS A 153 -8.41 6.65 -7.17
C CYS A 153 -9.87 6.54 -7.61
N HIS A 154 -10.53 7.68 -7.64
CA HIS A 154 -11.81 7.87 -8.33
C HIS A 154 -11.56 8.23 -9.80
N ARG A 155 -12.48 7.87 -10.69
CA ARG A 155 -12.38 8.12 -12.12
C ARG A 155 -12.11 9.59 -12.47
N ASP A 156 -12.89 10.51 -11.92
CA ASP A 156 -12.92 11.90 -12.39
C ASP A 156 -12.67 12.94 -11.28
N VAL A 157 -13.08 12.66 -10.03
CA VAL A 157 -13.17 13.69 -8.97
C VAL A 157 -12.32 13.33 -7.76
N PRO A 158 -11.33 14.16 -7.37
CA PRO A 158 -10.66 14.01 -6.09
C PRO A 158 -11.53 14.57 -4.96
N TYR A 159 -11.51 13.92 -3.79
CA TYR A 159 -12.19 14.41 -2.59
C TYR A 159 -11.46 14.04 -1.30
N ALA A 160 -11.53 14.94 -0.31
CA ALA A 160 -10.88 14.73 0.99
C ALA A 160 -11.71 13.80 1.88
N PHE A 161 -11.02 12.98 2.70
CA PHE A 161 -11.64 12.24 3.78
C PHE A 161 -11.70 13.13 5.03
N GLU A 162 -12.77 13.89 5.13
CA GLU A 162 -13.02 14.83 6.24
C GLU A 162 -14.14 14.31 7.12
N VAL A 163 -14.04 14.58 8.42
CA VAL A 163 -15.13 14.31 9.37
C VAL A 163 -15.97 15.57 9.48
N GLN A 164 -17.11 15.58 8.82
CA GLN A 164 -18.08 16.69 8.86
C GLN A 164 -19.32 16.34 9.69
N GLY A 165 -19.56 15.04 9.94
CA GLY A 165 -20.69 14.56 10.70
C GLY A 165 -20.54 13.10 11.13
N ASP A 166 -21.58 12.57 11.79
CA ASP A 166 -21.60 11.19 12.29
C ASP A 166 -21.60 10.15 11.16
N ASP A 167 -22.00 10.54 9.95
CA ASP A 167 -22.05 9.69 8.76
C ASP A 167 -20.65 9.44 8.15
N ASP A 168 -19.66 10.27 8.50
CA ASP A 168 -18.27 10.14 8.01
C ASP A 168 -17.47 9.06 8.78
N TRP A 169 -18.13 7.97 9.01
CA TRP A 169 -17.67 6.87 9.85
C TRP A 169 -16.28 6.31 9.41
N MET A 170 -16.03 6.16 8.10
CA MET A 170 -14.76 5.65 7.58
C MET A 170 -13.61 6.61 7.88
N SER A 171 -13.81 7.90 7.64
CA SER A 171 -12.84 8.96 7.95
C SER A 171 -12.56 9.05 9.44
N GLN A 172 -13.59 8.85 10.27
CA GLN A 172 -13.48 8.93 11.72
C GLN A 172 -12.66 7.79 12.34
N PHE A 173 -12.80 6.55 11.83
CA PHE A 173 -12.23 5.37 12.49
C PHE A 173 -11.09 4.69 11.73
N PHE A 174 -10.95 4.88 10.42
CA PHE A 174 -10.01 4.11 9.60
C PHE A 174 -9.11 4.95 8.70
N PHE A 175 -9.60 6.07 8.16
CA PHE A 175 -8.86 6.79 7.12
C PHE A 175 -8.84 8.30 7.38
N SER A 176 -8.31 8.72 8.54
CA SER A 176 -8.26 10.12 8.95
C SER A 176 -7.25 10.93 8.12
N GLY A 177 -7.68 12.06 7.55
CA GLY A 177 -6.80 13.06 6.96
C GLY A 177 -6.23 12.74 5.59
N GLY A 178 -6.60 11.62 4.99
CA GLY A 178 -6.28 11.28 3.61
C GLY A 178 -7.24 11.92 2.59
N PHE A 179 -7.10 11.53 1.34
CA PHE A 179 -8.03 11.90 0.28
C PHE A 179 -8.12 10.79 -0.77
N MET A 180 -9.22 10.79 -1.51
CA MET A 180 -9.38 10.01 -2.73
C MET A 180 -8.84 10.84 -3.88
N PRO A 181 -7.70 10.51 -4.50
CA PRO A 181 -7.26 11.19 -5.70
C PRO A 181 -8.16 10.83 -6.89
N SER A 182 -8.21 11.68 -7.91
CA SER A 182 -8.69 11.29 -9.23
C SER A 182 -7.59 10.58 -10.02
N ASP A 183 -7.99 9.85 -11.07
CA ASP A 183 -7.05 9.13 -11.94
C ASP A 183 -5.99 10.06 -12.57
N ASP A 184 -6.34 11.31 -12.81
CA ASP A 184 -5.42 12.31 -13.36
C ASP A 184 -4.67 13.14 -12.32
N THR A 185 -4.98 13.01 -11.02
CA THR A 185 -4.31 13.80 -9.96
C THR A 185 -2.79 13.74 -10.06
N PRO A 186 -2.12 12.59 -10.19
CA PRO A 186 -0.67 12.54 -10.30
C PRO A 186 -0.12 13.26 -11.54
N LEU A 187 -0.91 13.31 -12.61
CA LEU A 187 -0.49 13.91 -13.89
C LEU A 187 -0.46 15.45 -13.86
N GLN A 188 -1.06 16.07 -12.84
CA GLN A 188 -1.01 17.52 -12.64
C GLN A 188 0.35 18.00 -12.12
N PHE A 189 1.22 17.10 -11.63
CA PHE A 189 2.48 17.46 -10.95
C PHE A 189 3.74 17.12 -11.75
N GLN A 190 3.70 17.26 -13.07
CA GLN A 190 4.79 16.85 -13.98
C GLN A 190 5.91 17.88 -14.16
N LYS A 191 6.16 18.77 -13.19
CA LYS A 191 7.26 19.75 -13.25
C LYS A 191 8.63 19.09 -13.20
N HIS A 192 8.82 18.13 -12.28
CA HIS A 192 10.11 17.51 -11.99
C HIS A 192 10.21 16.07 -12.50
N LEU A 193 9.09 15.37 -12.60
CA LEU A 193 8.98 14.02 -13.13
C LEU A 193 7.95 14.00 -14.24
N LYS A 194 8.18 13.24 -15.30
CA LYS A 194 7.28 13.09 -16.43
C LYS A 194 6.69 11.69 -16.44
N ILE A 195 5.40 11.59 -16.74
CA ILE A 195 4.75 10.30 -16.92
C ILE A 195 5.35 9.56 -18.11
N ALA A 196 5.84 8.35 -17.88
CA ALA A 196 6.34 7.45 -18.91
C ALA A 196 5.31 6.39 -19.29
N LYS A 197 4.59 5.84 -18.30
CA LYS A 197 3.54 4.82 -18.50
C LYS A 197 2.48 4.91 -17.43
N GLN A 198 1.27 4.48 -17.78
CA GLN A 198 0.14 4.36 -16.88
C GLN A 198 -0.59 3.03 -17.14
N TRP A 199 -1.07 2.39 -16.07
CA TRP A 199 -1.90 1.19 -16.13
C TRP A 199 -3.03 1.32 -15.13
N ARG A 200 -4.06 0.54 -15.31
CA ARG A 200 -5.22 0.52 -14.45
C ARG A 200 -5.58 -0.93 -14.08
N TRP A 201 -5.85 -1.14 -12.82
CA TRP A 201 -6.55 -2.32 -12.31
C TRP A 201 -7.97 -1.89 -11.94
N ASP A 202 -9.00 -2.41 -12.59
CA ASP A 202 -10.37 -2.05 -12.25
C ASP A 202 -10.69 -2.39 -10.79
N GLY A 203 -11.73 -1.74 -10.26
CA GLY A 203 -12.07 -1.84 -8.84
C GLY A 203 -12.45 -3.24 -8.38
N THR A 204 -12.83 -4.15 -9.30
CA THR A 204 -13.19 -5.53 -8.93
C THR A 204 -12.02 -6.31 -8.34
N HIS A 205 -10.79 -5.89 -8.62
CA HIS A 205 -9.60 -6.43 -7.95
C HIS A 205 -9.59 -6.09 -6.46
N TYR A 206 -9.92 -4.85 -6.11
CA TYR A 206 -9.98 -4.42 -4.71
C TYR A 206 -11.23 -4.97 -4.00
N GLU A 207 -12.39 -5.03 -4.68
CA GLU A 207 -13.59 -5.68 -4.19
C GLU A 207 -13.30 -7.11 -3.73
N LYS A 208 -12.72 -7.94 -4.59
CA LYS A 208 -12.34 -9.33 -4.26
C LYS A 208 -11.33 -9.39 -3.12
N THR A 209 -10.39 -8.46 -3.09
CA THR A 209 -9.38 -8.38 -2.02
C THR A 209 -10.02 -8.09 -0.67
N ALA A 210 -10.88 -7.08 -0.59
CA ALA A 210 -11.57 -6.69 0.65
C ALA A 210 -12.51 -7.80 1.15
N ASN A 211 -13.23 -8.47 0.24
CA ASN A 211 -14.05 -9.63 0.56
C ASN A 211 -13.22 -10.80 1.11
N ALA A 212 -12.05 -11.08 0.53
CA ALA A 212 -11.15 -12.13 1.02
C ALA A 212 -10.57 -11.79 2.42
N TRP A 213 -10.27 -10.52 2.71
CA TRP A 213 -9.88 -10.07 4.05
C TRP A 213 -11.01 -10.26 5.07
N LEU A 214 -12.24 -9.93 4.68
CA LEU A 214 -13.44 -10.14 5.51
C LEU A 214 -13.65 -11.62 5.82
N GLU A 215 -13.57 -12.49 4.82
CA GLU A 215 -13.69 -13.94 4.97
C GLU A 215 -12.61 -14.48 5.92
N ASN A 216 -11.35 -14.10 5.74
CA ASN A 216 -10.27 -14.50 6.64
C ASN A 216 -10.49 -14.00 8.07
N MET A 217 -10.95 -12.78 8.25
CA MET A 217 -11.27 -12.21 9.56
C MET A 217 -12.39 -13.01 10.26
N ASP A 218 -13.44 -13.38 9.53
CA ASP A 218 -14.57 -14.14 10.05
C ASP A 218 -14.15 -15.58 10.39
N ASN A 219 -13.38 -16.24 9.53
CA ASN A 219 -12.83 -17.57 9.75
C ASN A 219 -11.84 -17.64 10.93
N ASN A 220 -11.15 -16.54 11.23
CA ASN A 220 -10.22 -16.44 12.35
C ASN A 220 -10.81 -15.72 13.57
N ARG A 221 -12.13 -15.63 13.69
CA ARG A 221 -12.84 -14.88 14.74
C ARG A 221 -12.29 -15.14 16.14
N ASP A 222 -12.12 -16.40 16.51
CA ASP A 222 -11.70 -16.78 17.88
C ASP A 222 -10.27 -16.34 18.19
N LYS A 223 -9.40 -16.34 17.18
CA LYS A 223 -8.01 -15.86 17.31
C LYS A 223 -7.92 -14.32 17.30
N ILE A 224 -8.81 -13.64 16.60
CA ILE A 224 -8.85 -12.19 16.49
C ILE A 224 -9.46 -11.55 17.75
N THR A 225 -10.44 -12.20 18.37
CA THR A 225 -11.10 -11.71 19.59
C THR A 225 -10.15 -11.25 20.69
N PRO A 226 -9.15 -12.04 21.15
CA PRO A 226 -8.21 -11.58 22.16
C PRO A 226 -7.28 -10.45 21.68
N ILE A 227 -7.01 -10.36 20.38
CA ILE A 227 -6.23 -9.26 19.83
C ILE A 227 -7.01 -7.95 19.92
N LEU A 228 -8.29 -7.97 19.55
CA LEU A 228 -9.18 -6.81 19.69
C LEU A 228 -9.36 -6.39 21.15
N ALA A 229 -9.49 -7.35 22.07
CA ALA A 229 -9.59 -7.06 23.50
C ALA A 229 -8.33 -6.32 24.03
N ARG A 230 -7.15 -6.75 23.58
CA ARG A 230 -5.88 -6.10 23.95
C ARG A 230 -5.76 -4.67 23.37
N CYS A 231 -6.31 -4.43 22.17
CA CYS A 231 -6.18 -3.14 21.49
C CYS A 231 -7.24 -2.12 21.92
N TYR A 232 -8.46 -2.56 22.22
CA TYR A 232 -9.61 -1.67 22.38
C TYR A 232 -10.36 -1.86 23.72
N GLY A 233 -9.93 -2.79 24.58
CA GLY A 233 -10.64 -3.18 25.78
C GLY A 233 -11.65 -4.31 25.53
N ALA A 234 -11.80 -5.19 26.53
CA ALA A 234 -12.66 -6.39 26.42
C ALA A 234 -14.12 -6.03 26.15
N GLU A 235 -14.61 -4.94 26.71
CA GLU A 235 -15.97 -4.42 26.57
C GLU A 235 -16.28 -3.94 25.13
N ASN A 236 -15.25 -3.54 24.39
CA ASN A 236 -15.39 -2.97 23.04
C ASN A 236 -15.18 -3.99 21.90
N VAL A 237 -14.84 -5.23 22.22
CA VAL A 237 -14.47 -6.26 21.22
C VAL A 237 -15.54 -6.45 20.15
N GLN A 238 -16.81 -6.55 20.53
CA GLN A 238 -17.90 -6.77 19.59
C GLN A 238 -18.09 -5.59 18.64
N VAL A 239 -18.01 -4.36 19.19
CA VAL A 239 -18.12 -3.13 18.41
C VAL A 239 -16.97 -3.03 17.40
N TRP A 240 -15.71 -3.22 17.84
CA TRP A 240 -14.56 -3.11 16.95
C TRP A 240 -14.48 -4.25 15.93
N ARG A 241 -14.89 -5.45 16.30
CA ARG A 241 -15.03 -6.54 15.32
C ARG A 241 -16.01 -6.16 14.22
N GLN A 242 -17.18 -5.61 14.59
CA GLN A 242 -18.15 -5.18 13.61
C GLN A 242 -17.67 -3.99 12.77
N ARG A 243 -16.97 -3.04 13.38
CA ARG A 243 -16.34 -1.92 12.65
C ARG A 243 -15.35 -2.39 11.60
N TRP A 244 -14.48 -3.35 11.91
CA TRP A 244 -13.55 -3.92 10.92
C TRP A 244 -14.28 -4.66 9.80
N ARG A 245 -15.34 -5.39 10.12
CA ARG A 245 -16.17 -6.05 9.10
C ARG A 245 -16.84 -5.04 8.16
N ILE A 246 -17.46 -4.00 8.73
CA ILE A 246 -18.10 -2.92 7.96
C ILE A 246 -17.05 -2.20 7.09
N PHE A 247 -15.86 -1.97 7.62
CA PHE A 247 -14.78 -1.35 6.84
C PHE A 247 -14.42 -2.17 5.60
N PHE A 248 -14.23 -3.48 5.75
CA PHE A 248 -13.93 -4.34 4.59
C PHE A 248 -15.13 -4.43 3.62
N MET A 249 -16.35 -4.52 4.12
CA MET A 249 -17.56 -4.50 3.28
C MET A 249 -17.70 -3.18 2.52
N ALA A 250 -17.50 -2.04 3.19
CA ALA A 250 -17.58 -0.72 2.56
C ALA A 250 -16.50 -0.54 1.48
N CYS A 251 -15.28 -1.03 1.72
CA CYS A 251 -14.25 -1.05 0.68
C CYS A 251 -14.67 -1.93 -0.51
N ALA A 252 -15.22 -3.12 -0.26
CA ALA A 252 -15.68 -4.00 -1.33
C ALA A 252 -16.80 -3.37 -2.16
N GLU A 253 -17.81 -2.80 -1.52
CA GLU A 253 -18.92 -2.10 -2.19
C GLU A 253 -18.44 -0.91 -3.01
N LEU A 254 -17.58 -0.05 -2.42
CA LEU A 254 -17.03 1.11 -3.10
C LEU A 254 -16.32 0.72 -4.39
N PHE A 255 -15.34 -0.18 -4.29
CA PHE A 255 -14.53 -0.56 -5.43
C PHE A 255 -15.27 -1.49 -6.41
N GLY A 256 -16.27 -2.27 -5.96
CA GLY A 256 -17.13 -3.10 -6.81
C GLY A 256 -18.19 -2.31 -7.58
N PHE A 257 -18.48 -1.07 -7.14
CA PHE A 257 -19.52 -0.23 -7.75
C PHE A 257 -19.30 -0.09 -9.26
N ASN A 258 -20.39 -0.15 -10.03
CA ASN A 258 -20.37 -0.06 -11.48
C ASN A 258 -19.34 -1.00 -12.13
N HIS A 259 -19.22 -2.24 -11.64
CA HIS A 259 -18.25 -3.24 -12.12
C HIS A 259 -16.80 -2.75 -12.07
N GLY A 260 -16.46 -1.99 -11.02
CA GLY A 260 -15.11 -1.45 -10.84
C GLY A 260 -14.73 -0.31 -11.78
N GLN A 261 -15.71 0.36 -12.40
CA GLN A 261 -15.47 1.42 -13.39
C GLN A 261 -15.60 2.83 -12.83
N GLU A 262 -15.76 2.97 -11.51
CA GLU A 262 -15.87 4.27 -10.83
C GLU A 262 -14.67 4.54 -9.92
N TRP A 263 -14.28 3.58 -9.09
CA TRP A 263 -13.09 3.57 -8.27
C TRP A 263 -12.21 2.40 -8.67
N TRP A 264 -10.90 2.66 -8.77
CA TRP A 264 -9.93 1.65 -9.19
C TRP A 264 -8.54 1.90 -8.64
N VAL A 265 -7.57 1.12 -9.07
CA VAL A 265 -6.16 1.33 -8.77
C VAL A 265 -5.44 1.82 -10.03
N GLY A 266 -4.81 2.98 -9.91
CA GLY A 266 -3.91 3.54 -10.91
C GLY A 266 -2.45 3.18 -10.62
N HIS A 267 -1.74 2.75 -11.65
CA HIS A 267 -0.29 2.58 -11.64
C HIS A 267 0.35 3.62 -12.56
N TYR A 268 1.33 4.32 -12.05
CA TYR A 268 2.02 5.39 -12.76
C TYR A 268 3.52 5.17 -12.68
N LEU A 269 4.19 5.15 -13.81
CA LEU A 269 5.64 5.14 -13.90
C LEU A 269 6.11 6.48 -14.42
N PHE A 270 6.91 7.17 -13.60
CA PHE A 270 7.51 8.46 -13.94
C PHE A 270 9.01 8.30 -14.16
N GLU A 271 9.55 9.15 -15.01
CA GLU A 271 11.00 9.35 -15.23
C GLU A 271 11.38 10.81 -15.03
N LYS A 272 12.66 11.09 -14.91
CA LYS A 272 13.15 12.48 -14.82
C LYS A 272 12.77 13.25 -16.06
N GLY A 273 12.29 14.50 -15.85
CA GLY A 273 11.95 15.44 -16.91
C GLY A 273 13.17 16.17 -17.46
#